data_f3b40f26c0ec4e0df4e9d3da8dc14f3f
#
_entry.id   f3b40f26c0ec4e0df4e9d3da8dc14f3f
#
_cell.length_a   1.000
_cell.length_b   1.000
_cell.length_c   1.000
_cell.angle_alpha   90.00
_cell.angle_beta   90.00
_cell.angle_gamma   90.00
#
_symmetry.space_group_name_H-M   'P 1'
#
loop_
_entity.id
_entity.type
_entity.pdbx_description
1 polymer ?
#
loop_
_entity_poly.entity_id
_entity_poly.type
_entity_poly.pdbx_seq_one_letter_code
_entity_poly.pdbx_strand_id
1 'polypeptide(L)'
;MEFTKEYTGARWEIVYGNYEGMEKHAIDLVQAELRAGATYVPEMLTAPSGTKNVIFVGTAESNPHLKALLGKTVLPENESYVKVFRDGDRQIALVAGGDPAACFYAAVEFADDYLPAARRRPVGHPFFRNVFEAEELPAYEHSSHPATRDRGLWTWGHVIYDYRSYLRNMARLKFNKITVWNDFPPVNAKEFVEYAHSWGIRVVWGYTWGWDQKSDTEEPDSIDVWKERICAEYRNGYNGIGDGIYFQTSFTETGEQTLNGASRARRAVEWVNPIADALLAEFPNLKIEFGLHATSVKNDLAEIAKTDPRVAITWEDCGAFPYAYGAQNMADADGTMEFTKQIARLRGGNGFGVVFKGITWLDWAHFEHQFAPFVLGESNEAEIAEKTAMRRDTIRYQQGYWMENGDYARKIFETIADLTNGGADLEVLLEDGMFDRHIWLPAALFAEMLWEPKQEFGKLVGKVMRRPCVETV
;
A
#
# COMPACT_ATOMS: atom_id res chain seq x y z
N MET A 1 -26.11 -46.66 -7.61
CA MET A 1 -25.22 -45.73 -6.87
C MET A 1 -26.12 -44.53 -6.55
N GLU A 2 -26.70 -44.52 -5.37
CA GLU A 2 -27.58 -43.39 -4.97
C GLU A 2 -26.72 -42.20 -4.58
N PHE A 3 -26.71 -41.17 -5.41
CA PHE A 3 -26.07 -39.89 -5.15
C PHE A 3 -27.01 -38.92 -4.44
N THR A 4 -27.80 -39.39 -3.53
CA THR A 4 -28.70 -38.57 -2.71
C THR A 4 -28.21 -38.56 -1.26
N LYS A 5 -27.05 -37.98 -0.99
CA LYS A 5 -26.91 -37.30 0.27
C LYS A 5 -27.59 -35.96 0.08
N GLU A 6 -28.79 -35.81 0.61
CA GLU A 6 -29.37 -34.48 0.79
C GLU A 6 -28.34 -33.65 1.56
N TYR A 7 -27.98 -32.50 1.01
CA TYR A 7 -27.14 -31.53 1.68
C TYR A 7 -27.89 -31.01 2.89
N THR A 8 -27.49 -31.45 4.07
CA THR A 8 -28.20 -31.14 5.33
C THR A 8 -27.63 -29.90 6.03
N GLY A 9 -26.54 -29.31 5.56
CA GLY A 9 -25.95 -28.12 6.13
C GLY A 9 -26.73 -26.85 5.78
N ALA A 10 -26.77 -25.90 6.70
CA ALA A 10 -27.36 -24.60 6.43
C ALA A 10 -26.47 -23.80 5.48
N ARG A 11 -27.06 -23.35 4.36
CA ARG A 11 -26.35 -22.48 3.40
C ARG A 11 -26.08 -21.11 3.99
N TRP A 12 -25.07 -20.43 3.46
CA TRP A 12 -24.75 -19.06 3.81
C TRP A 12 -25.41 -18.07 2.85
N GLU A 13 -25.86 -16.95 3.39
CA GLU A 13 -26.28 -15.76 2.65
C GLU A 13 -25.49 -14.55 3.12
N ILE A 14 -25.36 -13.53 2.27
CA ILE A 14 -24.68 -12.26 2.57
C ILE A 14 -25.73 -11.17 2.65
N VAL A 15 -25.74 -10.44 3.77
CA VAL A 15 -26.66 -9.32 3.99
C VAL A 15 -25.86 -8.02 4.04
N TYR A 16 -26.18 -7.11 3.14
CA TYR A 16 -25.52 -5.83 2.98
C TYR A 16 -26.49 -4.65 3.08
N GLY A 17 -25.98 -3.45 3.35
CA GLY A 17 -26.79 -2.23 3.37
C GLY A 17 -26.54 -1.36 2.14
N ASN A 18 -25.27 -1.13 1.80
CA ASN A 18 -24.84 -0.36 0.63
C ASN A 18 -24.04 -1.24 -0.33
N TYR A 19 -24.26 -1.08 -1.65
CA TYR A 19 -23.54 -1.84 -2.68
C TYR A 19 -22.84 -0.91 -3.66
N GLU A 20 -21.99 -0.03 -3.09
CA GLU A 20 -21.19 0.93 -3.83
C GLU A 20 -19.78 1.08 -3.22
N GLY A 21 -18.81 1.58 -4.00
CA GLY A 21 -17.47 1.89 -3.53
C GLY A 21 -16.77 0.72 -2.83
N MET A 22 -16.08 1.00 -1.75
CA MET A 22 -15.31 0.02 -0.99
C MET A 22 -16.18 -1.04 -0.31
N GLU A 23 -17.40 -0.72 0.09
CA GLU A 23 -18.34 -1.72 0.63
C GLU A 23 -18.75 -2.74 -0.43
N LYS A 24 -18.98 -2.30 -1.68
CA LYS A 24 -19.22 -3.21 -2.80
C LYS A 24 -18.04 -4.18 -3.00
N HIS A 25 -16.81 -3.66 -2.99
CA HIS A 25 -15.62 -4.51 -3.10
C HIS A 25 -15.51 -5.52 -1.94
N ALA A 26 -15.87 -5.12 -0.73
CA ALA A 26 -15.93 -6.01 0.43
C ALA A 26 -16.92 -7.15 0.23
N ILE A 27 -18.13 -6.84 -0.21
CA ILE A 27 -19.20 -7.80 -0.46
C ILE A 27 -18.82 -8.78 -1.57
N ASP A 28 -18.30 -8.26 -2.68
CA ASP A 28 -17.87 -9.06 -3.82
C ASP A 28 -16.73 -10.03 -3.42
N LEU A 29 -15.77 -9.57 -2.63
CA LEU A 29 -14.68 -10.41 -2.11
C LEU A 29 -15.20 -11.53 -1.23
N VAL A 30 -16.05 -11.21 -0.26
CA VAL A 30 -16.66 -12.22 0.63
C VAL A 30 -17.48 -13.24 -0.16
N GLN A 31 -18.27 -12.81 -1.15
CA GLN A 31 -19.03 -13.72 -2.00
C GLN A 31 -18.12 -14.63 -2.82
N ALA A 32 -17.07 -14.08 -3.45
CA ALA A 32 -16.15 -14.84 -4.27
C ALA A 32 -15.43 -15.94 -3.46
N GLU A 33 -14.94 -15.60 -2.27
CA GLU A 33 -14.21 -16.55 -1.43
C GLU A 33 -15.11 -17.62 -0.80
N LEU A 34 -16.35 -17.27 -0.44
CA LEU A 34 -17.32 -18.26 0.00
C LEU A 34 -17.69 -19.21 -1.15
N ARG A 35 -17.96 -18.67 -2.33
CA ARG A 35 -18.29 -19.45 -3.53
C ARG A 35 -17.17 -20.43 -3.89
N ALA A 36 -15.91 -20.04 -3.73
CA ALA A 36 -14.77 -20.92 -3.99
C ALA A 36 -14.77 -22.18 -3.12
N GLY A 37 -15.39 -22.13 -1.94
CA GLY A 37 -15.52 -23.25 -1.01
C GLY A 37 -16.92 -23.87 -0.92
N ALA A 38 -17.88 -23.46 -1.75
CA ALA A 38 -19.27 -23.93 -1.69
C ALA A 38 -19.75 -24.55 -3.01
N THR A 39 -20.74 -25.44 -2.94
CA THR A 39 -21.43 -26.02 -4.11
C THR A 39 -22.54 -25.13 -4.67
N TYR A 40 -22.76 -23.98 -4.10
CA TYR A 40 -23.79 -23.01 -4.46
C TYR A 40 -23.21 -21.59 -4.47
N VAL A 41 -23.92 -20.67 -5.08
CA VAL A 41 -23.58 -19.24 -5.02
C VAL A 41 -24.26 -18.65 -3.78
N PRO A 42 -23.53 -18.08 -2.81
CA PRO A 42 -24.15 -17.36 -1.70
C PRO A 42 -25.01 -16.21 -2.21
N GLU A 43 -26.28 -16.17 -1.76
CA GLU A 43 -27.20 -15.10 -2.15
C GLU A 43 -26.80 -13.79 -1.47
N MET A 44 -26.92 -12.69 -2.19
CA MET A 44 -26.71 -11.33 -1.68
C MET A 44 -28.07 -10.66 -1.49
N LEU A 45 -28.37 -10.27 -0.27
CA LEU A 45 -29.68 -9.77 0.16
C LEU A 45 -29.54 -8.48 0.96
N THR A 46 -30.59 -7.68 1.02
CA THR A 46 -30.68 -6.50 1.88
C THR A 46 -31.30 -6.78 3.25
N ALA A 47 -31.85 -7.98 3.43
CA ALA A 47 -32.37 -8.46 4.70
C ALA A 47 -32.22 -9.99 4.81
N PRO A 48 -32.01 -10.54 6.03
CA PRO A 48 -31.83 -11.98 6.20
C PRO A 48 -33.11 -12.77 5.91
N SER A 49 -32.93 -13.92 5.25
CA SER A 49 -34.08 -14.84 4.96
C SER A 49 -34.68 -15.50 6.22
N GLY A 50 -33.91 -15.57 7.30
CA GLY A 50 -34.30 -16.19 8.55
C GLY A 50 -34.02 -17.69 8.66
N THR A 51 -33.59 -18.35 7.59
CA THR A 51 -33.42 -19.82 7.52
C THR A 51 -31.99 -20.26 7.28
N LYS A 52 -31.08 -19.35 6.95
CA LYS A 52 -29.68 -19.64 6.60
C LYS A 52 -28.71 -19.06 7.61
N ASN A 53 -27.47 -19.52 7.53
CA ASN A 53 -26.34 -18.82 8.14
C ASN A 53 -26.13 -17.49 7.41
N VAL A 54 -25.73 -16.45 8.12
CA VAL A 54 -25.70 -15.08 7.57
C VAL A 54 -24.35 -14.43 7.80
N ILE A 55 -23.83 -13.79 6.76
CA ILE A 55 -22.71 -12.85 6.86
C ILE A 55 -23.24 -11.44 6.65
N PHE A 56 -23.12 -10.60 7.66
CA PHE A 56 -23.43 -9.18 7.55
C PHE A 56 -22.18 -8.41 7.18
N VAL A 57 -22.23 -7.68 6.05
CA VAL A 57 -21.11 -6.90 5.53
C VAL A 57 -21.49 -5.42 5.47
N GLY A 58 -20.63 -4.53 5.93
CA GLY A 58 -20.82 -3.08 5.84
C GLY A 58 -20.30 -2.31 7.04
N THR A 59 -20.81 -1.10 7.17
CA THR A 59 -20.63 -0.24 8.35
C THR A 59 -21.90 -0.18 9.18
N ALA A 60 -21.81 0.30 10.42
CA ALA A 60 -23.01 0.52 11.25
C ALA A 60 -23.95 1.60 10.66
N GLU A 61 -23.44 2.47 9.80
CA GLU A 61 -24.21 3.49 9.12
C GLU A 61 -24.98 2.93 7.92
N SER A 62 -24.32 2.12 7.11
CA SER A 62 -24.87 1.58 5.86
C SER A 62 -25.79 0.37 6.08
N ASN A 63 -25.52 -0.49 7.10
CA ASN A 63 -26.22 -1.74 7.33
C ASN A 63 -26.94 -1.75 8.68
N PRO A 64 -28.28 -1.52 8.72
CA PRO A 64 -29.06 -1.48 9.96
C PRO A 64 -29.10 -2.81 10.72
N HIS A 65 -28.99 -3.96 10.02
CA HIS A 65 -28.94 -5.28 10.67
C HIS A 65 -27.61 -5.47 11.39
N LEU A 66 -26.50 -5.08 10.74
CA LEU A 66 -25.19 -5.07 11.35
C LEU A 66 -25.14 -4.17 12.58
N LYS A 67 -25.70 -2.95 12.47
CA LYS A 67 -25.80 -2.01 13.59
C LYS A 67 -26.52 -2.62 14.81
N ALA A 68 -27.61 -3.32 14.56
CA ALA A 68 -28.37 -3.98 15.63
C ALA A 68 -27.53 -5.07 16.34
N LEU A 69 -26.75 -5.83 15.60
CA LEU A 69 -25.87 -6.89 16.12
C LEU A 69 -24.62 -6.36 16.82
N LEU A 70 -24.07 -5.25 16.39
CA LEU A 70 -22.98 -4.55 17.07
C LEU A 70 -23.45 -3.98 18.43
N GLY A 71 -24.73 -3.62 18.55
CA GLY A 71 -25.30 -3.12 19.79
C GLY A 71 -24.64 -1.83 20.28
N LYS A 72 -23.85 -1.93 21.36
CA LYS A 72 -23.10 -0.79 21.93
C LYS A 72 -21.68 -0.68 21.41
N THR A 73 -21.22 -1.63 20.62
CA THR A 73 -19.87 -1.59 20.04
C THR A 73 -19.80 -0.50 18.98
N VAL A 74 -18.97 0.48 19.21
CA VAL A 74 -18.66 1.55 18.26
C VAL A 74 -17.31 1.24 17.64
N LEU A 75 -17.26 1.16 16.33
CA LEU A 75 -16.04 1.00 15.56
C LEU A 75 -15.54 2.39 15.16
N PRO A 76 -14.35 2.81 15.61
CA PRO A 76 -13.73 4.04 15.13
C PRO A 76 -13.41 3.99 13.64
N GLU A 77 -13.14 5.14 13.05
CA GLU A 77 -12.58 5.23 11.70
C GLU A 77 -11.29 4.38 11.60
N ASN A 78 -11.09 3.70 10.46
CA ASN A 78 -10.03 2.74 10.17
C ASN A 78 -10.05 1.44 11.01
N GLU A 79 -11.01 1.23 11.87
CA GLU A 79 -11.14 -0.02 12.62
C GLU A 79 -11.88 -1.07 11.81
N SER A 80 -11.24 -2.21 11.55
CA SER A 80 -11.86 -3.40 10.96
C SER A 80 -12.25 -4.39 12.05
N TYR A 81 -13.37 -5.07 11.86
CA TYR A 81 -13.92 -6.00 12.83
C TYR A 81 -14.52 -7.24 12.15
N VAL A 82 -14.05 -8.40 12.56
CA VAL A 82 -14.57 -9.70 12.13
C VAL A 82 -15.02 -10.49 13.35
N LYS A 83 -16.27 -10.96 13.33
CA LYS A 83 -16.79 -11.82 14.39
C LYS A 83 -17.63 -12.96 13.81
N VAL A 84 -17.39 -14.18 14.26
CA VAL A 84 -18.18 -15.36 13.91
C VAL A 84 -18.68 -16.03 15.18
N PHE A 85 -20.01 -16.23 15.28
CA PHE A 85 -20.64 -16.80 16.47
C PHE A 85 -21.92 -17.57 16.10
N ARG A 86 -22.47 -18.32 17.06
CA ARG A 86 -23.78 -18.96 16.94
C ARG A 86 -24.87 -18.12 17.60
N ASP A 87 -26.02 -18.07 16.93
CA ASP A 87 -27.28 -17.55 17.47
C ASP A 87 -28.38 -18.59 17.23
N GLY A 88 -28.71 -19.35 18.26
CA GLY A 88 -29.58 -20.54 18.15
C GLY A 88 -28.95 -21.60 17.23
N ASP A 89 -29.70 -22.03 16.23
CA ASP A 89 -29.26 -23.03 15.25
C ASP A 89 -28.48 -22.47 14.07
N ARG A 90 -28.32 -21.14 14.00
CA ARG A 90 -27.61 -20.46 12.91
C ARG A 90 -26.26 -19.97 13.32
N GLN A 91 -25.38 -19.87 12.34
CA GLN A 91 -24.16 -19.12 12.47
C GLN A 91 -24.29 -17.72 11.88
N ILE A 92 -23.68 -16.76 12.54
CA ILE A 92 -23.62 -15.37 12.13
C ILE A 92 -22.18 -14.96 12.03
N ALA A 93 -21.82 -14.30 10.94
CA ALA A 93 -20.55 -13.60 10.77
C ALA A 93 -20.81 -12.11 10.59
N LEU A 94 -20.03 -11.28 11.27
CA LEU A 94 -19.96 -9.85 11.08
C LEU A 94 -18.66 -9.53 10.41
N VAL A 95 -18.71 -8.85 9.28
CA VAL A 95 -17.56 -8.31 8.53
C VAL A 95 -17.79 -6.80 8.46
N ALA A 96 -17.25 -6.09 9.44
CA ALA A 96 -17.63 -4.71 9.72
C ALA A 96 -16.42 -3.76 9.70
N GLY A 97 -16.66 -2.52 9.35
CA GLY A 97 -15.69 -1.44 9.46
C GLY A 97 -16.27 -0.19 10.11
N GLY A 98 -15.41 0.62 10.72
CA GLY A 98 -15.77 1.95 11.18
C GLY A 98 -16.06 2.92 10.03
N ASP A 99 -15.54 2.61 8.84
CA ASP A 99 -15.74 3.31 7.58
C ASP A 99 -15.71 2.30 6.41
N PRO A 100 -16.04 2.71 5.15
CA PRO A 100 -16.07 1.81 4.00
C PRO A 100 -14.73 1.14 3.68
N ALA A 101 -13.59 1.81 3.89
CA ALA A 101 -12.27 1.23 3.66
C ALA A 101 -11.96 0.16 4.73
N ALA A 102 -12.26 0.44 5.99
CA ALA A 102 -12.12 -0.50 7.09
C ALA A 102 -13.03 -1.73 6.92
N CYS A 103 -14.23 -1.56 6.34
CA CYS A 103 -15.11 -2.68 5.96
C CYS A 103 -14.44 -3.58 4.92
N PHE A 104 -13.80 -3.00 3.91
CA PHE A 104 -13.04 -3.79 2.93
C PHE A 104 -11.85 -4.51 3.58
N TYR A 105 -11.13 -3.86 4.51
CA TYR A 105 -10.04 -4.50 5.24
C TYR A 105 -10.51 -5.65 6.14
N ALA A 106 -11.72 -5.52 6.73
CA ALA A 106 -12.36 -6.63 7.44
C ALA A 106 -12.71 -7.79 6.49
N ALA A 107 -13.18 -7.48 5.27
CA ALA A 107 -13.45 -8.50 4.26
C ALA A 107 -12.17 -9.22 3.80
N VAL A 108 -11.05 -8.50 3.66
CA VAL A 108 -9.73 -9.10 3.39
C VAL A 108 -9.31 -10.03 4.52
N GLU A 109 -9.44 -9.61 5.78
CA GLU A 109 -9.12 -10.47 6.93
C GLU A 109 -9.99 -11.73 6.96
N PHE A 110 -11.29 -11.57 6.73
CA PHE A 110 -12.22 -12.70 6.66
C PHE A 110 -11.84 -13.67 5.52
N ALA A 111 -11.54 -13.15 4.33
CA ALA A 111 -11.26 -13.93 3.13
C ALA A 111 -9.86 -14.58 3.14
N ASP A 112 -8.84 -13.84 3.53
CA ASP A 112 -7.43 -14.25 3.37
C ASP A 112 -6.81 -14.85 4.64
N ASP A 113 -7.30 -14.47 5.83
CA ASP A 113 -6.74 -14.95 7.09
C ASP A 113 -7.70 -15.93 7.79
N TYR A 114 -8.98 -15.56 7.97
CA TYR A 114 -9.93 -16.38 8.72
C TYR A 114 -10.41 -17.61 7.94
N LEU A 115 -10.97 -17.46 6.74
CA LEU A 115 -11.52 -18.58 5.97
C LEU A 115 -10.49 -19.68 5.67
N PRO A 116 -9.26 -19.37 5.25
CA PRO A 116 -8.23 -20.39 5.03
C PRO A 116 -7.85 -21.17 6.30
N ALA A 117 -7.83 -20.48 7.45
CA ALA A 117 -7.54 -21.11 8.74
C ALA A 117 -8.72 -21.97 9.24
N ALA A 118 -9.97 -21.55 8.96
CA ALA A 118 -11.18 -22.24 9.35
C ALA A 118 -11.47 -23.49 8.51
N ARG A 119 -11.03 -23.49 7.24
CA ARG A 119 -11.24 -24.61 6.31
C ARG A 119 -10.41 -25.80 6.70
N ARG A 120 -11.06 -26.87 7.15
CA ARG A 120 -10.42 -28.17 7.37
C ARG A 120 -10.25 -28.88 6.04
N ARG A 121 -9.02 -29.16 5.63
CA ARG A 121 -8.76 -30.05 4.49
C ARG A 121 -8.97 -31.50 4.96
N PRO A 122 -9.88 -32.29 4.34
CA PRO A 122 -9.90 -33.71 4.61
C PRO A 122 -8.58 -34.33 4.14
N VAL A 123 -8.02 -35.13 4.97
CA VAL A 123 -6.88 -35.95 4.68
C VAL A 123 -7.28 -36.98 3.60
N GLY A 124 -6.72 -36.91 2.42
CA GLY A 124 -6.61 -38.11 1.62
C GLY A 124 -7.23 -38.16 0.20
N HIS A 125 -7.75 -37.09 -0.40
CA HIS A 125 -8.20 -37.17 -1.80
C HIS A 125 -7.69 -36.04 -2.68
N PRO A 126 -6.70 -36.29 -3.58
CA PRO A 126 -6.10 -35.25 -4.41
C PRO A 126 -7.06 -34.68 -5.50
N PHE A 127 -8.19 -35.34 -5.79
CA PHE A 127 -9.11 -34.97 -6.85
C PHE A 127 -10.39 -34.27 -6.38
N PHE A 128 -10.72 -34.34 -5.11
CA PHE A 128 -11.89 -33.64 -4.56
C PHE A 128 -11.43 -32.43 -3.74
N ARG A 129 -11.57 -31.25 -4.32
CA ARG A 129 -11.62 -30.02 -3.50
C ARG A 129 -12.82 -30.16 -2.58
N ASN A 130 -12.61 -29.96 -1.29
CA ASN A 130 -13.71 -29.99 -0.34
C ASN A 130 -14.57 -28.76 -0.50
N VAL A 131 -15.59 -28.94 -1.24
CA VAL A 131 -16.63 -27.97 -1.52
C VAL A 131 -17.55 -27.75 -0.31
N PHE A 132 -17.40 -28.51 0.77
CA PHE A 132 -18.28 -28.50 1.95
C PHE A 132 -17.65 -27.91 3.20
N GLU A 133 -16.48 -27.32 3.10
CA GLU A 133 -15.69 -26.86 4.26
C GLU A 133 -16.28 -25.60 4.94
N ALA A 134 -17.22 -24.93 4.30
CA ALA A 134 -17.85 -23.73 4.83
C ALA A 134 -19.18 -23.97 5.57
N GLU A 135 -19.55 -25.22 5.87
CA GLU A 135 -20.81 -25.53 6.56
C GLU A 135 -20.81 -25.03 8.00
N GLU A 136 -19.69 -25.17 8.69
CA GLU A 136 -19.50 -24.68 10.05
C GLU A 136 -18.19 -23.90 10.14
N LEU A 137 -18.30 -22.63 10.49
CA LEU A 137 -17.15 -21.78 10.72
C LEU A 137 -16.84 -21.72 12.23
N PRO A 138 -15.58 -21.89 12.67
CA PRO A 138 -15.18 -21.74 14.07
C PRO A 138 -15.53 -20.36 14.62
N ALA A 139 -15.85 -20.29 15.90
CA ALA A 139 -16.03 -19.00 16.57
C ALA A 139 -14.74 -18.16 16.45
N TYR A 140 -14.92 -16.88 16.15
CA TYR A 140 -13.83 -15.93 15.93
C TYR A 140 -14.26 -14.54 16.37
N GLU A 141 -13.34 -13.77 16.89
CA GLU A 141 -13.54 -12.33 17.14
C GLU A 141 -12.20 -11.63 17.09
N HIS A 142 -12.07 -10.67 16.19
CA HIS A 142 -10.87 -9.88 16.06
C HIS A 142 -11.21 -8.46 15.58
N SER A 143 -10.53 -7.50 16.18
CA SER A 143 -10.57 -6.10 15.81
C SER A 143 -9.16 -5.64 15.50
N SER A 144 -8.98 -4.91 14.41
CA SER A 144 -7.66 -4.42 14.01
C SER A 144 -7.73 -3.08 13.29
N HIS A 145 -6.66 -2.31 13.43
CA HIS A 145 -6.47 -1.05 12.74
C HIS A 145 -5.01 -0.91 12.30
N PRO A 146 -4.73 -0.11 11.27
CA PRO A 146 -3.36 0.07 10.82
C PRO A 146 -2.52 0.82 11.86
N ALA A 147 -1.30 0.35 12.09
CA ALA A 147 -0.34 1.07 12.93
C ALA A 147 0.19 2.35 12.26
N THR A 148 0.05 2.44 10.93
CA THR A 148 0.51 3.59 10.13
C THR A 148 -0.63 4.08 9.24
N ARG A 149 -0.85 5.42 9.24
CA ARG A 149 -1.95 6.05 8.50
C ARG A 149 -1.84 5.83 7.00
N ASP A 150 -0.70 6.20 6.40
CA ASP A 150 -0.44 6.13 4.98
C ASP A 150 0.53 4.98 4.71
N ARG A 151 0.11 4.05 3.87
CA ARG A 151 0.81 2.80 3.58
C ARG A 151 0.77 2.58 2.08
N GLY A 152 1.91 2.39 1.45
CA GLY A 152 1.87 2.31 0.01
C GLY A 152 3.10 1.75 -0.69
N LEU A 153 3.02 1.87 -2.00
CA LEU A 153 4.09 1.56 -2.92
C LEU A 153 4.56 2.84 -3.60
N TRP A 154 5.87 2.96 -3.71
CA TRP A 154 6.53 3.93 -4.57
C TRP A 154 7.08 3.19 -5.79
N THR A 155 6.78 3.65 -7.01
CA THR A 155 7.17 2.97 -8.24
C THR A 155 7.27 3.93 -9.41
N TRP A 156 7.77 3.45 -10.54
CA TRP A 156 7.74 4.18 -11.83
C TRP A 156 6.55 3.74 -12.68
N GLY A 157 5.96 4.70 -13.39
CA GLY A 157 4.80 4.42 -14.23
C GLY A 157 5.07 3.41 -15.34
N HIS A 158 6.29 3.37 -15.87
CA HIS A 158 6.64 2.45 -16.95
C HIS A 158 6.81 0.98 -16.52
N VAL A 159 6.87 0.69 -15.20
CA VAL A 159 6.92 -0.68 -14.69
C VAL A 159 5.56 -1.18 -14.17
N ILE A 160 4.51 -0.38 -14.31
CA ILE A 160 3.13 -0.84 -14.11
C ILE A 160 2.58 -1.31 -15.47
N TYR A 161 2.27 -2.59 -15.61
CA TYR A 161 1.84 -3.19 -16.88
C TYR A 161 0.33 -3.36 -17.00
N ASP A 162 -0.38 -3.59 -15.89
CA ASP A 162 -1.85 -3.60 -15.77
C ASP A 162 -2.26 -2.87 -14.50
N TYR A 163 -2.54 -1.57 -14.63
CA TYR A 163 -2.82 -0.76 -13.45
C TYR A 163 -4.06 -1.21 -12.67
N ARG A 164 -5.04 -1.82 -13.34
CA ARG A 164 -6.26 -2.28 -12.67
C ARG A 164 -5.96 -3.45 -11.74
N SER A 165 -5.18 -4.41 -12.19
CA SER A 165 -4.75 -5.53 -11.35
C SER A 165 -3.77 -5.07 -10.27
N TYR A 166 -2.85 -4.19 -10.60
CA TYR A 166 -1.88 -3.61 -9.66
C TYR A 166 -2.58 -2.94 -8.47
N LEU A 167 -3.53 -2.04 -8.73
CA LEU A 167 -4.27 -1.31 -7.69
C LEU A 167 -5.20 -2.23 -6.88
N ARG A 168 -5.83 -3.25 -7.50
CA ARG A 168 -6.58 -4.26 -6.76
C ARG A 168 -5.71 -5.06 -5.81
N ASN A 169 -4.52 -5.45 -6.24
CA ASN A 169 -3.55 -6.16 -5.41
C ASN A 169 -3.06 -5.28 -4.25
N MET A 170 -2.84 -4.00 -4.50
CA MET A 170 -2.55 -3.03 -3.44
C MET A 170 -3.67 -2.95 -2.40
N ALA A 171 -4.92 -2.80 -2.85
CA ALA A 171 -6.07 -2.75 -1.96
C ALA A 171 -6.19 -4.04 -1.12
N ARG A 172 -5.98 -5.23 -1.74
CA ARG A 172 -6.00 -6.51 -1.04
C ARG A 172 -4.89 -6.62 0.02
N LEU A 173 -3.77 -5.93 -0.15
CA LEU A 173 -2.75 -5.77 0.87
C LEU A 173 -3.00 -4.62 1.85
N LYS A 174 -4.17 -3.98 1.78
CA LYS A 174 -4.57 -2.85 2.64
C LYS A 174 -3.67 -1.62 2.46
N PHE A 175 -3.03 -1.46 1.30
CA PHE A 175 -2.37 -0.22 0.92
C PHE A 175 -3.40 0.83 0.53
N ASN A 176 -3.13 2.09 0.85
CA ASN A 176 -4.04 3.22 0.61
C ASN A 176 -3.36 4.40 -0.10
N LYS A 177 -2.14 4.21 -0.59
CA LYS A 177 -1.38 5.23 -1.31
C LYS A 177 -0.49 4.58 -2.36
N ILE A 178 -0.32 5.26 -3.50
CA ILE A 178 0.72 4.96 -4.49
C ILE A 178 1.42 6.25 -4.90
N THR A 179 2.74 6.24 -4.88
CA THR A 179 3.57 7.26 -5.52
C THR A 179 4.09 6.72 -6.84
N VAL A 180 3.79 7.40 -7.93
CA VAL A 180 4.18 7.00 -9.28
C VAL A 180 5.10 8.05 -9.87
N TRP A 181 6.38 7.70 -10.01
CA TRP A 181 7.37 8.55 -10.65
C TRP A 181 7.31 8.41 -12.16
N ASN A 182 7.37 9.53 -12.86
CA ASN A 182 7.30 9.55 -14.31
C ASN A 182 8.31 10.55 -14.89
N ASP A 183 8.94 10.19 -16.01
CA ASP A 183 9.72 11.15 -16.82
C ASP A 183 8.78 12.04 -17.64
N PHE A 184 7.60 11.51 -18.01
CA PHE A 184 6.53 12.23 -18.70
C PHE A 184 5.18 11.91 -18.09
N PRO A 185 4.24 12.86 -18.02
CA PRO A 185 2.90 12.59 -17.56
C PRO A 185 2.19 11.52 -18.41
N PRO A 186 1.51 10.53 -17.80
CA PRO A 186 0.75 9.54 -18.55
C PRO A 186 -0.51 10.14 -19.16
N VAL A 187 -0.83 9.76 -20.41
CA VAL A 187 -2.00 10.29 -21.12
C VAL A 187 -3.33 9.86 -20.50
N ASN A 188 -3.34 8.77 -19.74
CA ASN A 188 -4.50 8.23 -19.01
C ASN A 188 -4.44 8.52 -17.50
N ALA A 189 -3.79 9.61 -17.09
CA ALA A 189 -3.66 9.98 -15.67
C ALA A 189 -5.02 10.06 -14.97
N LYS A 190 -6.04 10.58 -15.64
CA LYS A 190 -7.40 10.69 -15.09
C LYS A 190 -8.01 9.32 -14.78
N GLU A 191 -8.00 8.42 -15.74
CA GLU A 191 -8.56 7.07 -15.62
C GLU A 191 -7.84 6.28 -14.52
N PHE A 192 -6.53 6.44 -14.43
CA PHE A 192 -5.72 5.83 -13.37
C PHE A 192 -6.12 6.32 -11.99
N VAL A 193 -6.24 7.64 -11.78
CA VAL A 193 -6.62 8.24 -10.50
C VAL A 193 -8.05 7.86 -10.11
N GLU A 194 -9.01 7.97 -11.03
CA GLU A 194 -10.41 7.59 -10.75
C GLU A 194 -10.53 6.12 -10.36
N TYR A 195 -9.77 5.24 -11.00
CA TYR A 195 -9.75 3.82 -10.64
C TYR A 195 -9.07 3.58 -9.30
N ALA A 196 -7.95 4.24 -9.01
CA ALA A 196 -7.28 4.16 -7.71
C ALA A 196 -8.20 4.61 -6.57
N HIS A 197 -8.89 5.73 -6.75
CA HIS A 197 -9.86 6.24 -5.77
C HIS A 197 -11.02 5.27 -5.53
N SER A 198 -11.47 4.54 -6.56
CA SER A 198 -12.52 3.52 -6.39
C SER A 198 -12.09 2.37 -5.46
N TRP A 199 -10.80 2.17 -5.27
CA TRP A 199 -10.18 1.22 -4.35
C TRP A 199 -9.63 1.86 -3.07
N GLY A 200 -9.97 3.12 -2.79
CA GLY A 200 -9.50 3.84 -1.61
C GLY A 200 -8.00 4.15 -1.61
N ILE A 201 -7.38 4.16 -2.79
CA ILE A 201 -5.94 4.42 -2.96
C ILE A 201 -5.75 5.83 -3.48
N ARG A 202 -4.97 6.62 -2.76
CA ARG A 202 -4.54 7.97 -3.16
C ARG A 202 -3.35 7.87 -4.11
N VAL A 203 -3.30 8.80 -5.06
CA VAL A 203 -2.26 8.87 -6.09
C VAL A 203 -1.41 10.13 -5.87
N VAL A 204 -0.12 9.92 -5.72
CA VAL A 204 0.91 10.95 -5.64
C VAL A 204 1.77 10.86 -6.89
N TRP A 205 1.89 11.96 -7.64
CA TRP A 205 2.71 12.01 -8.84
C TRP A 205 4.13 12.45 -8.49
N GLY A 206 5.10 11.59 -8.84
CA GLY A 206 6.51 11.90 -8.68
C GLY A 206 7.08 12.51 -9.97
N TYR A 207 7.80 13.60 -9.85
CA TYR A 207 8.58 14.19 -10.93
C TYR A 207 9.65 15.13 -10.41
N THR A 208 10.60 15.49 -11.28
CA THR A 208 11.77 16.27 -10.88
C THR A 208 11.44 17.76 -10.77
N TRP A 209 12.03 18.38 -9.74
CA TRP A 209 12.08 19.83 -9.60
C TRP A 209 13.50 20.31 -9.77
N GLY A 210 13.87 20.71 -10.98
CA GLY A 210 15.20 21.19 -11.25
C GLY A 210 16.26 20.10 -11.37
N TRP A 211 15.85 18.87 -11.65
CA TRP A 211 16.78 17.82 -12.00
C TRP A 211 16.95 17.75 -13.52
N ASP A 212 17.58 18.74 -14.08
CA ASP A 212 18.10 18.68 -15.43
C ASP A 212 19.62 18.51 -15.31
N GLN A 213 20.20 17.52 -15.98
CA GLN A 213 21.62 17.25 -15.98
C GLN A 213 22.49 18.45 -16.42
N LYS A 214 21.89 19.47 -16.99
CA LYS A 214 22.53 20.73 -17.35
C LYS A 214 22.50 21.77 -16.24
N SER A 215 21.54 21.69 -15.32
CA SER A 215 21.40 22.60 -14.17
C SER A 215 22.15 22.10 -12.93
N ASP A 216 22.67 20.88 -12.96
CA ASP A 216 23.42 20.29 -11.84
C ASP A 216 24.67 21.08 -11.46
N THR A 217 25.08 21.97 -12.32
CA THR A 217 26.45 22.42 -12.13
C THR A 217 26.57 23.78 -11.50
N GLU A 218 25.67 24.72 -11.68
CA GLU A 218 26.21 26.01 -11.23
C GLU A 218 25.18 27.10 -10.84
N GLU A 219 24.05 27.18 -11.44
CA GLU A 219 22.93 28.00 -10.96
C GLU A 219 21.67 27.58 -11.69
N PRO A 220 20.66 27.13 -10.96
CA PRO A 220 19.38 26.84 -11.60
C PRO A 220 18.86 28.10 -12.28
N ASP A 221 18.18 27.91 -13.40
CA ASP A 221 17.30 28.92 -13.98
C ASP A 221 16.53 29.63 -12.87
N SER A 222 16.18 30.89 -13.03
CA SER A 222 15.55 31.64 -11.97
C SER A 222 14.39 30.83 -11.35
N ILE A 223 14.27 30.85 -10.06
CA ILE A 223 13.23 30.13 -9.32
C ILE A 223 11.82 30.42 -9.85
N ASP A 224 11.61 31.59 -10.46
CA ASP A 224 10.34 31.98 -11.04
C ASP A 224 10.01 31.18 -12.31
N VAL A 225 11.01 30.79 -13.10
CA VAL A 225 10.85 29.88 -14.25
C VAL A 225 10.42 28.50 -13.77
N TRP A 226 11.04 28.01 -12.71
CA TRP A 226 10.69 26.70 -12.14
C TRP A 226 9.31 26.67 -11.50
N LYS A 227 8.91 27.73 -10.82
CA LYS A 227 7.53 27.85 -10.30
C LYS A 227 6.49 27.65 -11.40
N GLU A 228 6.63 28.40 -12.50
CA GLU A 228 5.69 28.30 -13.61
C GLU A 228 5.75 26.93 -14.28
N ARG A 229 6.94 26.39 -14.51
CA ARG A 229 7.14 25.08 -15.14
C ARG A 229 6.47 23.95 -14.33
N ILE A 230 6.70 23.91 -13.01
CA ILE A 230 6.16 22.88 -12.14
C ILE A 230 4.64 22.99 -12.02
N CYS A 231 4.11 24.20 -11.86
CA CYS A 231 2.66 24.43 -11.84
C CYS A 231 2.02 24.05 -13.18
N ALA A 232 2.66 24.41 -14.30
CA ALA A 232 2.15 24.07 -15.63
C ALA A 232 2.18 22.57 -15.90
N GLU A 233 3.19 21.85 -15.42
CA GLU A 233 3.27 20.40 -15.54
C GLU A 233 2.13 19.70 -14.79
N TYR A 234 1.88 20.08 -13.55
CA TYR A 234 0.75 19.51 -12.81
C TYR A 234 -0.60 19.86 -13.45
N ARG A 235 -0.79 21.13 -13.82
CA ARG A 235 -2.03 21.64 -14.45
C ARG A 235 -2.32 20.97 -15.78
N ASN A 236 -1.35 20.89 -16.67
CA ASN A 236 -1.52 20.50 -18.07
C ASN A 236 -1.11 19.03 -18.32
N GLY A 237 -0.03 18.56 -17.70
CA GLY A 237 0.48 17.21 -17.87
C GLY A 237 -0.37 16.19 -17.13
N TYR A 238 -0.65 16.44 -15.87
CA TYR A 238 -1.48 15.58 -15.03
C TYR A 238 -2.95 16.00 -14.96
N ASN A 239 -3.39 16.98 -15.78
CA ASN A 239 -4.76 17.53 -15.79
C ASN A 239 -5.21 18.08 -14.42
N GLY A 240 -4.29 18.47 -13.56
CA GLY A 240 -4.58 18.93 -12.20
C GLY A 240 -5.25 17.90 -11.31
N ILE A 241 -5.08 16.60 -11.59
CA ILE A 241 -5.68 15.53 -10.79
C ILE A 241 -4.60 14.67 -10.09
N GLY A 242 -5.02 14.07 -8.99
CA GLY A 242 -4.18 13.35 -8.06
C GLY A 242 -4.27 13.97 -6.67
N ASP A 243 -3.73 13.28 -5.68
CA ASP A 243 -3.82 13.70 -4.27
C ASP A 243 -2.57 14.43 -3.79
N GLY A 244 -1.48 14.32 -4.52
CA GLY A 244 -0.22 14.94 -4.14
C GLY A 244 0.84 14.92 -5.22
N ILE A 245 1.94 15.57 -4.89
CA ILE A 245 3.17 15.60 -5.66
C ILE A 245 4.31 15.17 -4.76
N TYR A 246 5.09 14.22 -5.24
CA TYR A 246 6.37 13.83 -4.68
C TYR A 246 7.48 14.38 -5.59
N PHE A 247 8.47 15.03 -5.01
CA PHE A 247 9.56 15.57 -5.78
C PHE A 247 10.91 15.42 -5.09
N GLN A 248 11.95 15.42 -5.92
CA GLN A 248 13.33 15.46 -5.50
C GLN A 248 14.02 16.66 -6.11
N THR A 249 15.11 17.08 -5.51
CA THR A 249 16.03 18.05 -6.11
C THR A 249 17.42 17.45 -6.19
N SER A 250 18.16 17.77 -7.25
CA SER A 250 19.58 17.40 -7.41
C SER A 250 20.46 17.86 -6.24
N PHE A 251 20.03 18.89 -5.52
CA PHE A 251 20.77 19.41 -4.36
C PHE A 251 20.99 18.38 -3.25
N THR A 252 20.16 17.37 -3.16
CA THR A 252 20.19 16.38 -2.07
C THR A 252 20.77 15.02 -2.45
N GLU A 253 21.11 14.80 -3.73
CA GLU A 253 21.52 13.46 -4.21
C GLU A 253 23.02 13.17 -4.14
N THR A 254 23.84 14.15 -3.94
CA THR A 254 25.30 13.95 -3.90
C THR A 254 25.80 13.72 -2.48
N GLY A 255 26.95 13.07 -2.33
CA GLY A 255 27.64 12.93 -1.04
C GLY A 255 28.24 14.23 -0.49
N GLU A 256 28.29 15.28 -1.31
CA GLU A 256 28.85 16.58 -0.91
C GLU A 256 27.84 17.38 -0.09
N GLN A 257 28.32 17.99 0.99
CA GLN A 257 27.47 18.77 1.92
C GLN A 257 27.34 20.24 1.51
N THR A 258 28.18 20.72 0.60
CA THR A 258 28.20 22.12 0.15
C THR A 258 28.15 22.24 -1.37
N LEU A 259 27.53 23.32 -1.84
CA LEU A 259 27.51 23.74 -3.24
C LEU A 259 27.94 25.21 -3.28
N ASN A 260 29.05 25.53 -3.99
CA ASN A 260 29.57 26.88 -4.08
C ASN A 260 29.75 27.58 -2.72
N GLY A 261 30.22 26.82 -1.70
CA GLY A 261 30.45 27.32 -0.35
C GLY A 261 29.18 27.50 0.53
N ALA A 262 27.99 27.16 0.01
CA ALA A 262 26.77 27.18 0.75
C ALA A 262 26.30 25.74 1.11
N SER A 263 25.60 25.57 2.21
CA SER A 263 24.99 24.28 2.58
C SER A 263 23.96 23.84 1.52
N ARG A 264 24.08 22.60 1.05
CA ARG A 264 23.10 22.00 0.11
C ARG A 264 21.71 21.91 0.73
N ALA A 265 21.60 21.58 2.00
CA ALA A 265 20.33 21.54 2.72
C ALA A 265 19.65 22.91 2.69
N ARG A 266 20.39 23.98 2.95
CA ARG A 266 19.87 25.34 2.87
C ARG A 266 19.42 25.71 1.45
N ARG A 267 20.20 25.37 0.43
CA ARG A 267 19.83 25.60 -0.98
C ARG A 267 18.56 24.86 -1.38
N ALA A 268 18.42 23.60 -0.94
CA ALA A 268 17.21 22.84 -1.18
C ALA A 268 15.97 23.53 -0.60
N VAL A 269 16.04 24.01 0.63
CA VAL A 269 14.92 24.71 1.28
C VAL A 269 14.60 26.05 0.60
N GLU A 270 15.61 26.83 0.23
CA GLU A 270 15.46 28.07 -0.53
C GLU A 270 14.78 27.84 -1.91
N TRP A 271 14.90 26.63 -2.46
CA TRP A 271 14.24 26.20 -3.70
C TRP A 271 12.82 25.69 -3.46
N VAL A 272 12.64 24.79 -2.50
CA VAL A 272 11.39 24.08 -2.22
C VAL A 272 10.29 25.03 -1.75
N ASN A 273 10.60 25.89 -0.80
CA ASN A 273 9.56 26.72 -0.15
C ASN A 273 8.80 27.65 -1.11
N PRO A 274 9.48 28.43 -1.99
CA PRO A 274 8.77 29.29 -2.93
C PRO A 274 7.98 28.52 -4.00
N ILE A 275 8.43 27.33 -4.40
CA ILE A 275 7.71 26.49 -5.35
C ILE A 275 6.47 25.89 -4.70
N ALA A 276 6.60 25.40 -3.47
CA ALA A 276 5.46 24.92 -2.68
C ALA A 276 4.39 26.00 -2.46
N ASP A 277 4.81 27.24 -2.18
CA ASP A 277 3.89 28.37 -2.09
C ASP A 277 3.10 28.61 -3.39
N ALA A 278 3.78 28.55 -4.54
CA ALA A 278 3.13 28.74 -5.84
C ALA A 278 2.13 27.60 -6.14
N LEU A 279 2.51 26.35 -5.89
CA LEU A 279 1.63 25.19 -6.05
C LEU A 279 0.41 25.26 -5.15
N LEU A 280 0.59 25.55 -3.87
CA LEU A 280 -0.52 25.62 -2.91
C LEU A 280 -1.41 26.84 -3.09
N ALA A 281 -0.91 27.91 -3.71
CA ALA A 281 -1.75 29.05 -4.11
C ALA A 281 -2.72 28.67 -5.24
N GLU A 282 -2.32 27.80 -6.15
CA GLU A 282 -3.15 27.34 -7.26
C GLU A 282 -3.96 26.08 -6.90
N PHE A 283 -3.34 25.14 -6.16
CA PHE A 283 -3.90 23.84 -5.78
C PHE A 283 -3.91 23.67 -4.24
N PRO A 284 -4.82 24.33 -3.51
CA PRO A 284 -4.75 24.45 -2.06
C PRO A 284 -4.91 23.13 -1.28
N ASN A 285 -5.45 22.08 -1.91
CA ASN A 285 -5.64 20.77 -1.32
C ASN A 285 -4.54 19.78 -1.67
N LEU A 286 -3.58 20.18 -2.51
CA LEU A 286 -2.50 19.31 -2.96
C LEU A 286 -1.54 18.98 -1.82
N LYS A 287 -1.24 17.71 -1.60
CA LYS A 287 -0.17 17.29 -0.71
C LYS A 287 1.17 17.40 -1.43
N ILE A 288 2.15 17.99 -0.77
CA ILE A 288 3.51 18.14 -1.31
C ILE A 288 4.45 17.33 -0.43
N GLU A 289 5.21 16.45 -1.05
CA GLU A 289 6.17 15.57 -0.40
C GLU A 289 7.57 15.81 -0.98
N PHE A 290 8.48 16.21 -0.12
CA PHE A 290 9.87 16.44 -0.48
C PHE A 290 10.69 15.17 -0.22
N GLY A 291 11.05 14.48 -1.28
CA GLY A 291 11.94 13.33 -1.27
C GLY A 291 13.38 13.75 -0.97
N LEU A 292 13.95 13.22 0.10
CA LEU A 292 15.22 13.63 0.63
C LEU A 292 16.23 12.48 0.63
N HIS A 293 17.27 12.60 -0.18
CA HIS A 293 18.47 11.77 -0.06
C HIS A 293 19.30 12.28 1.13
N ALA A 294 19.24 11.55 2.22
CA ALA A 294 19.78 12.01 3.49
C ALA A 294 21.31 12.11 3.51
N THR A 295 22.00 11.39 2.63
CA THR A 295 23.47 11.37 2.60
C THR A 295 24.10 12.74 2.38
N SER A 296 23.52 13.60 1.55
CA SER A 296 24.02 14.94 1.27
C SER A 296 23.62 15.99 2.30
N VAL A 297 22.69 15.70 3.20
CA VAL A 297 22.14 16.68 4.14
C VAL A 297 22.16 16.23 5.60
N LYS A 298 22.69 15.02 5.87
CA LYS A 298 22.68 14.41 7.22
C LYS A 298 23.31 15.27 8.32
N ASN A 299 24.25 16.14 7.96
CA ASN A 299 24.94 17.03 8.90
C ASN A 299 24.19 18.36 9.09
N ASP A 300 23.18 18.66 8.27
CA ASP A 300 22.46 19.93 8.21
C ASP A 300 20.93 19.76 8.34
N LEU A 301 20.48 18.77 9.09
CA LEU A 301 19.06 18.51 9.31
C LEU A 301 18.31 19.73 9.90
N ALA A 302 19.03 20.63 10.62
CA ALA A 302 18.45 21.87 11.12
C ALA A 302 18.05 22.85 10.00
N GLU A 303 18.74 22.81 8.85
CA GLU A 303 18.34 23.59 7.67
C GLU A 303 17.11 22.93 7.00
N ILE A 304 17.11 21.59 6.84
CA ILE A 304 15.95 20.85 6.30
C ILE A 304 14.68 21.08 7.14
N ALA A 305 14.82 21.22 8.45
CA ALA A 305 13.70 21.53 9.33
C ALA A 305 12.98 22.87 9.01
N LYS A 306 13.63 23.78 8.26
CA LYS A 306 13.05 25.05 7.79
C LYS A 306 12.20 24.92 6.52
N THR A 307 12.07 23.72 5.96
CA THR A 307 11.10 23.44 4.89
C THR A 307 9.71 23.83 5.37
N ASP A 308 8.91 24.43 4.49
CA ASP A 308 7.55 24.86 4.80
C ASP A 308 6.77 23.75 5.53
N PRO A 309 6.10 24.03 6.64
CA PRO A 309 5.37 23.02 7.42
C PRO A 309 4.24 22.32 6.67
N ARG A 310 3.78 22.90 5.55
CA ARG A 310 2.80 22.28 4.65
C ARG A 310 3.41 21.21 3.74
N VAL A 311 4.75 21.17 3.60
CA VAL A 311 5.49 20.18 2.83
C VAL A 311 5.93 19.05 3.75
N ALA A 312 5.55 17.82 3.43
CA ALA A 312 6.04 16.65 4.12
C ALA A 312 7.50 16.36 3.72
N ILE A 313 8.27 15.87 4.66
CA ILE A 313 9.64 15.41 4.41
C ILE A 313 9.61 13.90 4.32
N THR A 314 9.94 13.36 3.15
CA THR A 314 10.02 11.93 2.91
C THR A 314 11.49 11.51 2.78
N TRP A 315 11.96 10.71 3.72
CA TRP A 315 13.31 10.15 3.65
C TRP A 315 13.36 9.04 2.61
N GLU A 316 13.84 9.37 1.45
CA GLU A 316 13.89 8.44 0.33
C GLU A 316 14.99 7.39 0.45
N ASP A 317 16.10 7.81 1.02
CA ASP A 317 17.27 6.96 1.14
C ASP A 317 17.31 6.23 2.49
N CYS A 318 16.21 5.70 2.90
CA CYS A 318 16.19 4.65 3.90
C CYS A 318 16.97 3.43 3.38
N GLY A 319 17.79 3.75 2.44
CA GLY A 319 18.45 2.91 1.48
C GLY A 319 19.50 2.03 2.02
N ALA A 320 19.97 2.29 3.12
CA ALA A 320 20.74 1.28 3.81
C ALA A 320 19.85 0.17 4.35
N PHE A 321 18.50 0.23 4.10
CA PHE A 321 17.65 -0.74 4.74
C PHE A 321 16.48 -1.25 3.88
N PRO A 322 16.21 -2.53 3.88
CA PRO A 322 17.06 -3.64 4.28
C PRO A 322 18.32 -3.74 3.44
N TYR A 323 18.45 -2.91 2.42
CA TYR A 323 19.60 -2.85 1.54
C TYR A 323 19.93 -1.46 1.07
N ALA A 324 21.23 -1.16 0.95
CA ALA A 324 21.73 -0.38 -0.14
C ALA A 324 21.92 -1.33 -1.33
N TYR A 325 21.17 -1.23 -2.39
CA TYR A 325 21.36 -1.92 -3.67
C TYR A 325 22.29 -3.17 -3.70
N GLY A 326 22.46 -3.81 -2.61
CA GLY A 326 23.27 -5.00 -2.41
C GLY A 326 23.05 -5.47 -0.99
N ALA A 327 22.50 -6.64 -0.83
CA ALA A 327 22.12 -7.24 0.45
C ALA A 327 23.24 -7.27 1.48
N GLN A 328 24.49 -7.32 1.02
CA GLN A 328 25.68 -7.34 1.85
C GLN A 328 26.09 -5.97 2.39
N ASN A 329 25.40 -4.89 2.04
CA ASN A 329 25.85 -3.53 2.34
C ASN A 329 25.12 -2.89 3.53
N MET A 330 24.39 -3.64 4.35
CA MET A 330 23.87 -3.14 5.63
C MET A 330 25.02 -3.02 6.64
N ALA A 331 25.84 -2.00 6.46
CA ALA A 331 27.09 -1.86 7.21
C ALA A 331 26.89 -1.32 8.64
N ASP A 332 25.78 -0.62 8.92
CA ASP A 332 25.53 0.03 10.20
C ASP A 332 24.02 0.09 10.52
N ALA A 333 23.53 -0.99 11.09
CA ALA A 333 22.13 -1.10 11.49
C ALA A 333 21.74 -0.15 12.62
N ASP A 334 22.61 0.00 13.60
CA ASP A 334 22.37 0.86 14.77
C ASP A 334 22.39 2.32 14.38
N GLY A 335 23.38 2.75 13.57
CA GLY A 335 23.46 4.10 13.02
C GLY A 335 22.24 4.44 12.15
N THR A 336 21.77 3.50 11.33
CA THR A 336 20.53 3.69 10.53
C THR A 336 19.30 3.88 11.43
N MET A 337 19.15 3.11 12.48
CA MET A 337 18.06 3.26 13.43
C MET A 337 18.11 4.61 14.16
N GLU A 338 19.29 5.04 14.61
CA GLU A 338 19.45 6.34 15.27
C GLU A 338 19.21 7.51 14.30
N PHE A 339 19.64 7.40 13.06
CA PHE A 339 19.34 8.40 12.04
C PHE A 339 17.85 8.45 11.71
N THR A 340 17.17 7.30 11.62
CA THR A 340 15.71 7.22 11.47
C THR A 340 14.99 8.01 12.58
N LYS A 341 15.40 7.85 13.82
CA LYS A 341 14.84 8.59 14.95
C LYS A 341 15.09 10.09 14.86
N GLN A 342 16.25 10.49 14.35
CA GLN A 342 16.59 11.91 14.18
C GLN A 342 15.73 12.56 13.10
N ILE A 343 15.64 11.96 11.92
CA ILE A 343 14.90 12.52 10.79
C ILE A 343 13.38 12.50 11.04
N ALA A 344 12.84 11.46 11.69
CA ALA A 344 11.43 11.39 12.06
C ALA A 344 11.01 12.51 13.03
N ARG A 345 11.93 13.02 13.82
CA ARG A 345 11.69 14.15 14.74
C ARG A 345 11.69 15.52 14.08
N LEU A 346 12.14 15.64 12.82
CA LEU A 346 12.10 16.92 12.10
C LEU A 346 10.66 17.40 11.86
N ARG A 347 9.74 16.46 11.73
CA ARG A 347 8.31 16.74 11.54
C ARG A 347 7.50 15.96 12.55
N GLY A 348 6.52 16.58 13.15
CA GLY A 348 5.53 15.89 13.99
C GLY A 348 4.47 15.20 13.14
N GLY A 349 4.13 13.95 13.49
CA GLY A 349 2.95 13.26 12.97
C GLY A 349 2.88 13.19 11.43
N ASN A 350 1.98 13.94 10.86
CA ASN A 350 1.56 13.84 9.45
C ASN A 350 2.55 14.43 8.42
N GLY A 351 3.66 14.98 8.85
CA GLY A 351 4.61 15.64 7.96
C GLY A 351 5.88 14.84 7.68
N PHE A 352 5.92 13.55 8.06
CA PHE A 352 7.07 12.69 7.86
C PHE A 352 6.69 11.43 7.09
N GLY A 353 7.51 11.07 6.11
CA GLY A 353 7.40 9.84 5.35
C GLY A 353 8.75 9.17 5.12
N VAL A 354 8.71 7.93 4.65
CA VAL A 354 9.87 7.12 4.29
C VAL A 354 9.58 6.28 3.06
N VAL A 355 10.53 6.19 2.14
CA VAL A 355 10.54 5.21 1.07
C VAL A 355 11.60 4.15 1.39
N PHE A 356 11.16 2.94 1.70
CA PHE A 356 12.06 1.81 1.90
C PHE A 356 12.47 1.22 0.56
N LYS A 357 13.76 0.98 0.39
CA LYS A 357 14.29 0.28 -0.78
C LYS A 357 14.22 -1.24 -0.56
N GLY A 358 14.31 -2.05 -1.61
CA GLY A 358 14.66 -3.45 -1.45
C GLY A 358 13.56 -4.51 -1.60
N ILE A 359 12.43 -4.23 -2.23
CA ILE A 359 11.56 -5.32 -2.69
C ILE A 359 12.10 -5.93 -3.98
N THR A 360 12.73 -5.14 -4.83
CA THR A 360 13.39 -5.63 -6.05
C THR A 360 14.79 -5.07 -6.17
N TRP A 361 15.60 -5.69 -6.98
CA TRP A 361 16.94 -5.24 -7.28
C TRP A 361 16.94 -4.54 -8.63
N LEU A 362 17.08 -3.24 -8.64
CA LEU A 362 17.25 -2.47 -9.84
C LEU A 362 18.74 -2.37 -10.18
N ASP A 363 19.07 -2.68 -11.42
CA ASP A 363 20.33 -2.29 -12.01
C ASP A 363 20.19 -0.90 -12.64
N TRP A 364 20.59 0.13 -11.90
CA TRP A 364 20.51 1.52 -12.35
C TRP A 364 21.29 1.80 -13.63
N ALA A 365 22.27 0.96 -13.99
CA ALA A 365 22.97 1.08 -15.27
C ALA A 365 22.11 0.69 -16.47
N HIS A 366 21.03 -0.05 -16.22
CA HIS A 366 20.10 -0.52 -17.25
C HIS A 366 18.68 -0.03 -17.01
N PHE A 367 18.52 1.06 -16.26
CA PHE A 367 17.21 1.67 -16.03
C PHE A 367 16.62 2.21 -17.34
N GLU A 368 15.40 1.81 -17.64
CA GLU A 368 14.68 2.26 -18.83
C GLU A 368 13.94 3.57 -18.53
N HIS A 369 14.43 4.69 -19.06
CA HIS A 369 13.74 5.97 -19.02
C HIS A 369 12.65 6.04 -20.08
N GLN A 370 11.61 6.77 -19.78
CA GLN A 370 10.59 7.12 -20.78
C GLN A 370 11.10 8.26 -21.66
N PHE A 371 10.85 8.19 -22.95
CA PHE A 371 11.27 9.20 -23.93
C PHE A 371 10.13 10.02 -24.51
N ALA A 372 8.88 9.69 -24.16
CA ALA A 372 7.68 10.37 -24.65
C ALA A 372 6.50 10.11 -23.70
N PRO A 373 5.41 10.88 -23.83
CA PRO A 373 4.15 10.56 -23.16
C PRO A 373 3.72 9.12 -23.46
N PHE A 374 3.17 8.44 -22.48
CA PHE A 374 2.85 7.02 -22.53
C PHE A 374 1.46 6.74 -21.93
N VAL A 375 0.95 5.53 -22.15
CA VAL A 375 -0.25 5.02 -21.49
C VAL A 375 0.19 4.16 -20.30
N LEU A 376 -0.17 4.57 -19.11
CA LEU A 376 0.20 3.88 -17.88
C LEU A 376 -0.63 2.59 -17.73
N GLY A 377 0.06 1.46 -17.62
CA GLY A 377 -0.53 0.20 -17.20
C GLY A 377 -1.55 -0.41 -18.15
N GLU A 378 -1.35 -0.31 -19.47
CA GLU A 378 -2.19 -0.92 -20.51
C GLU A 378 -1.38 -1.87 -21.40
N SER A 379 -0.45 -2.65 -20.83
CA SER A 379 0.34 -3.64 -21.57
C SER A 379 -0.47 -4.90 -21.88
N ASN A 380 -0.01 -5.65 -22.86
CA ASN A 380 -0.65 -6.91 -23.24
C ASN A 380 -0.16 -8.10 -22.38
N GLU A 381 -0.97 -9.16 -22.35
CA GLU A 381 -0.70 -10.36 -21.55
C GLU A 381 0.65 -11.04 -21.87
N ALA A 382 1.08 -11.01 -23.12
CA ALA A 382 2.34 -11.65 -23.51
C ALA A 382 3.54 -10.89 -22.94
N GLU A 383 3.50 -9.58 -22.99
CA GLU A 383 4.54 -8.71 -22.39
C GLU A 383 4.61 -8.90 -20.87
N ILE A 384 3.46 -8.90 -20.18
CA ILE A 384 3.40 -9.11 -18.74
C ILE A 384 3.99 -10.48 -18.38
N ALA A 385 3.64 -11.53 -19.12
CA ALA A 385 4.17 -12.87 -18.89
C ALA A 385 5.68 -12.95 -19.12
N GLU A 386 6.19 -12.30 -20.16
CA GLU A 386 7.62 -12.25 -20.46
C GLU A 386 8.39 -11.53 -19.33
N LYS A 387 7.96 -10.34 -18.95
CA LYS A 387 8.57 -9.57 -17.84
C LYS A 387 8.53 -10.38 -16.54
N THR A 388 7.40 -11.03 -16.22
CA THR A 388 7.27 -11.92 -15.06
C THR A 388 8.30 -13.03 -15.07
N ALA A 389 8.47 -13.71 -16.22
CA ALA A 389 9.44 -14.79 -16.34
C ALA A 389 10.89 -14.30 -16.14
N MET A 390 11.23 -13.15 -16.71
CA MET A 390 12.57 -12.56 -16.58
C MET A 390 12.94 -12.19 -15.13
N ARG A 391 11.97 -11.84 -14.30
CA ARG A 391 12.20 -11.36 -12.93
C ARG A 391 12.09 -12.43 -11.83
N ARG A 392 11.70 -13.64 -12.20
CA ARG A 392 11.40 -14.69 -11.22
C ARG A 392 12.57 -15.01 -10.27
N ASP A 393 13.79 -15.03 -10.76
CA ASP A 393 14.96 -15.31 -9.92
C ASP A 393 15.31 -14.13 -9.00
N THR A 394 15.10 -12.90 -9.46
CA THR A 394 15.23 -11.70 -8.62
C THR A 394 14.23 -11.73 -7.47
N ILE A 395 12.97 -12.08 -7.74
CA ILE A 395 11.93 -12.19 -6.71
C ILE A 395 12.26 -13.30 -5.71
N ARG A 396 12.75 -14.45 -6.18
CA ARG A 396 13.20 -15.54 -5.29
C ARG A 396 14.31 -15.07 -4.34
N TYR A 397 15.28 -14.36 -4.87
CA TYR A 397 16.34 -13.81 -4.06
C TYR A 397 15.81 -12.83 -3.01
N GLN A 398 14.96 -11.90 -3.41
CA GLN A 398 14.34 -10.93 -2.52
C GLN A 398 13.48 -11.59 -1.44
N GLN A 399 12.71 -12.62 -1.84
CA GLN A 399 11.89 -13.38 -0.89
C GLN A 399 12.75 -14.00 0.22
N GLY A 400 13.83 -14.70 -0.15
CA GLY A 400 14.76 -15.29 0.82
C GLY A 400 15.34 -14.25 1.77
N TYR A 401 15.77 -13.13 1.22
CA TYR A 401 16.36 -12.07 2.01
C TYR A 401 15.37 -11.41 2.97
N TRP A 402 14.14 -11.12 2.54
CA TRP A 402 13.11 -10.55 3.42
C TRP A 402 12.71 -11.51 4.53
N MET A 403 12.70 -12.81 4.26
CA MET A 403 12.46 -13.82 5.29
C MET A 403 13.58 -13.89 6.35
N GLU A 404 14.83 -13.67 5.96
CA GLU A 404 15.97 -13.68 6.87
C GLU A 404 16.13 -12.37 7.65
N ASN A 405 15.91 -11.23 7.00
CA ASN A 405 16.29 -9.93 7.52
C ASN A 405 15.11 -8.98 7.81
N GLY A 406 13.88 -9.34 7.44
CA GLY A 406 12.72 -8.47 7.53
C GLY A 406 12.35 -8.02 8.95
N ASP A 407 12.77 -8.75 9.99
CA ASP A 407 12.54 -8.33 11.39
C ASP A 407 13.18 -6.98 11.72
N TYR A 408 14.28 -6.67 11.07
CA TYR A 408 14.90 -5.36 11.26
C TYR A 408 14.03 -4.24 10.63
N ALA A 409 13.46 -4.46 9.42
CA ALA A 409 12.50 -3.54 8.83
C ALA A 409 11.29 -3.33 9.73
N ARG A 410 10.74 -4.40 10.25
CA ARG A 410 9.63 -4.37 11.21
C ARG A 410 9.93 -3.47 12.41
N LYS A 411 11.13 -3.57 12.98
CA LYS A 411 11.56 -2.72 14.12
C LYS A 411 11.66 -1.24 13.74
N ILE A 412 12.09 -0.93 12.52
CA ILE A 412 12.08 0.45 12.02
C ILE A 412 10.64 0.96 11.89
N PHE A 413 9.72 0.17 11.33
CA PHE A 413 8.30 0.55 11.20
C PHE A 413 7.65 0.77 12.55
N GLU A 414 7.89 -0.14 13.51
CA GLU A 414 7.44 0.01 14.89
C GLU A 414 7.96 1.32 15.51
N THR A 415 9.24 1.60 15.33
CA THR A 415 9.89 2.82 15.84
C THR A 415 9.27 4.08 15.24
N ILE A 416 9.04 4.11 13.93
CA ILE A 416 8.45 5.27 13.25
C ILE A 416 6.99 5.44 13.68
N ALA A 417 6.22 4.35 13.72
CA ALA A 417 4.82 4.38 14.15
C ALA A 417 4.68 4.95 15.58
N ASP A 418 5.54 4.51 16.50
CA ASP A 418 5.54 5.01 17.88
C ASP A 418 5.97 6.48 17.96
N LEU A 419 7.00 6.91 17.21
CA LEU A 419 7.47 8.30 17.21
C LEU A 419 6.47 9.28 16.59
N THR A 420 5.65 8.82 15.65
CA THR A 420 4.69 9.67 14.93
C THR A 420 3.23 9.44 15.35
N ASN A 421 2.98 8.62 16.36
CA ASN A 421 1.64 8.15 16.75
C ASN A 421 0.84 7.62 15.54
N GLY A 422 1.49 6.84 14.69
CA GLY A 422 0.90 6.28 13.49
C GLY A 422 0.64 7.28 12.35
N GLY A 423 1.04 8.52 12.48
CA GLY A 423 0.79 9.56 11.48
C GLY A 423 1.76 9.59 10.29
N ALA A 424 2.78 8.74 10.28
CA ALA A 424 3.75 8.67 9.21
C ALA A 424 3.17 8.11 7.90
N ASP A 425 3.90 8.38 6.82
CA ASP A 425 3.69 7.81 5.50
C ASP A 425 4.84 6.83 5.20
N LEU A 426 4.51 5.56 5.06
CA LEU A 426 5.48 4.50 4.82
C LEU A 426 5.21 3.82 3.49
N GLU A 427 6.14 3.98 2.57
CA GLU A 427 6.12 3.35 1.27
C GLU A 427 7.35 2.45 1.07
N VAL A 428 7.20 1.45 0.22
CA VAL A 428 8.31 0.63 -0.24
C VAL A 428 8.48 0.81 -1.75
N LEU A 429 9.72 0.93 -2.17
CA LEU A 429 10.08 0.99 -3.58
C LEU A 429 9.90 -0.38 -4.21
N LEU A 430 9.01 -0.46 -5.19
CA LEU A 430 8.77 -1.63 -6.01
C LEU A 430 9.17 -1.30 -7.44
N GLU A 431 10.34 -1.76 -7.83
CA GLU A 431 11.02 -1.31 -9.04
C GLU A 431 10.62 -2.04 -10.32
N ASP A 432 10.08 -3.23 -10.17
CA ASP A 432 9.72 -4.07 -11.33
C ASP A 432 8.24 -4.41 -11.28
N GLY A 433 7.39 -3.90 -12.09
CA GLY A 433 5.94 -4.06 -12.19
C GLY A 433 5.33 -5.47 -12.06
N MET A 434 6.01 -6.37 -11.38
CA MET A 434 5.60 -7.78 -11.22
C MET A 434 4.40 -7.98 -10.31
N PHE A 435 3.92 -6.89 -9.71
CA PHE A 435 2.81 -6.89 -8.79
C PHE A 435 1.44 -6.98 -9.48
N ASP A 436 1.40 -6.82 -10.80
CA ASP A 436 0.16 -6.80 -11.58
C ASP A 436 -0.57 -8.14 -11.57
N ARG A 437 0.15 -9.25 -11.68
CA ARG A 437 -0.43 -10.59 -11.75
C ARG A 437 -0.27 -11.40 -10.47
N HIS A 438 0.63 -10.97 -9.59
CA HIS A 438 1.04 -11.76 -8.43
C HIS A 438 1.17 -10.87 -7.20
N ILE A 439 0.68 -11.33 -6.07
CA ILE A 439 1.01 -10.76 -4.77
C ILE A 439 2.18 -11.55 -4.21
N TRP A 440 3.39 -11.04 -4.42
CA TRP A 440 4.60 -11.68 -3.95
C TRP A 440 4.77 -11.55 -2.44
N LEU A 441 5.33 -12.58 -1.81
CA LEU A 441 5.56 -12.66 -0.37
C LEU A 441 6.26 -11.39 0.20
N PRO A 442 7.32 -10.83 -0.39
CA PRO A 442 7.96 -9.61 0.14
C PRO A 442 6.98 -8.43 0.28
N ALA A 443 6.17 -8.17 -0.74
CA ALA A 443 5.19 -7.08 -0.71
C ALA A 443 4.09 -7.31 0.33
N ALA A 444 3.61 -8.55 0.43
CA ALA A 444 2.59 -8.93 1.41
C ALA A 444 3.13 -8.87 2.85
N LEU A 445 4.39 -9.28 3.05
CA LEU A 445 5.06 -9.20 4.35
C LEU A 445 5.30 -7.74 4.77
N PHE A 446 5.72 -6.89 3.83
CA PHE A 446 5.86 -5.46 4.07
C PHE A 446 4.51 -4.84 4.50
N ALA A 447 3.44 -5.12 3.78
CA ALA A 447 2.11 -4.62 4.09
C ALA A 447 1.65 -5.04 5.49
N GLU A 448 1.88 -6.30 5.87
CA GLU A 448 1.50 -6.82 7.18
C GLU A 448 2.34 -6.19 8.31
N MET A 449 3.62 -5.93 8.07
CA MET A 449 4.46 -5.22 9.03
C MET A 449 4.02 -3.76 9.25
N LEU A 450 3.43 -3.10 8.24
CA LEU A 450 2.84 -1.76 8.41
C LEU A 450 1.50 -1.80 9.16
N TRP A 451 0.81 -2.94 9.09
CA TRP A 451 -0.46 -3.12 9.80
C TRP A 451 -0.25 -3.47 11.27
N GLU A 452 0.61 -4.46 11.57
CA GLU A 452 0.87 -5.00 12.90
C GLU A 452 2.39 -5.07 13.24
N PRO A 453 3.12 -3.95 13.27
CA PRO A 453 4.58 -3.97 13.45
C PRO A 453 5.02 -4.52 14.82
N LYS A 454 4.13 -4.54 15.83
CA LYS A 454 4.41 -5.07 17.17
C LYS A 454 4.30 -6.59 17.26
N GLN A 455 3.74 -7.23 16.23
CA GLN A 455 3.66 -8.69 16.17
C GLN A 455 5.05 -9.28 15.93
N GLU A 456 5.30 -10.46 16.51
CA GLU A 456 6.54 -11.20 16.31
C GLU A 456 6.72 -11.55 14.82
N PHE A 457 7.91 -11.35 14.29
CA PHE A 457 8.19 -11.47 12.86
C PHE A 457 7.85 -12.87 12.30
N GLY A 458 8.23 -13.95 12.99
CA GLY A 458 7.91 -15.32 12.56
C GLY A 458 6.41 -15.58 12.46
N LYS A 459 5.58 -14.92 13.30
CA LYS A 459 4.13 -15.01 13.23
C LYS A 459 3.58 -14.26 12.02
N LEU A 460 4.13 -13.07 11.71
CA LEU A 460 3.77 -12.32 10.50
C LEU A 460 4.07 -13.12 9.24
N VAL A 461 5.28 -13.69 9.13
CA VAL A 461 5.67 -14.57 8.02
C VAL A 461 4.68 -15.73 7.90
N GLY A 462 4.42 -16.44 9.01
CA GLY A 462 3.50 -17.58 9.02
C GLY A 462 2.05 -17.21 8.68
N LYS A 463 1.59 -16.00 9.04
CA LYS A 463 0.28 -15.46 8.68
C LYS A 463 0.20 -15.21 7.17
N VAL A 464 1.14 -14.47 6.63
CA VAL A 464 1.19 -14.07 5.22
C VAL A 464 1.34 -15.28 4.28
N MET A 465 2.20 -16.25 4.61
CA MET A 465 2.39 -17.46 3.81
C MET A 465 1.15 -18.37 3.74
N ARG A 466 0.18 -18.21 4.62
CA ARG A 466 -1.07 -18.98 4.58
C ARG A 466 -2.13 -18.34 3.69
N ARG A 467 -1.97 -17.10 3.27
CA ARG A 467 -2.94 -16.38 2.42
C ARG A 467 -2.97 -16.98 1.02
N PRO A 468 -4.13 -17.41 0.53
CA PRO A 468 -4.22 -18.02 -0.81
C PRO A 468 -3.83 -17.08 -1.97
N CYS A 469 -3.94 -15.76 -1.73
CA CYS A 469 -3.59 -14.74 -2.72
C CYS A 469 -2.07 -14.46 -2.78
N VAL A 470 -1.28 -14.94 -1.82
CA VAL A 470 0.17 -14.69 -1.77
C VAL A 470 0.92 -15.80 -2.46
N GLU A 471 1.79 -15.42 -3.37
CA GLU A 471 2.65 -16.34 -4.11
C GLU A 471 4.09 -16.31 -3.57
N THR A 472 4.69 -17.49 -3.58
CA THR A 472 6.10 -17.73 -3.25
C THR A 472 6.83 -18.30 -4.45
N VAL A 473 8.12 -18.02 -4.57
CA VAL A 473 8.95 -18.48 -5.69
C VAL A 473 10.00 -19.49 -5.24
#